data_dc83339bbaf2309165a16cdee3c23709
#
_entry.id   dc83339bbaf2309165a16cdee3c23709
#
_cell.length_a   1.000
_cell.length_b   1.000
_cell.length_c   1.000
_cell.angle_alpha   90.00
_cell.angle_beta   90.00
_cell.angle_gamma   90.00
#
_symmetry.space_group_name_H-M   'P 1'
#
loop_
_entity.id
_entity.type
_entity.pdbx_description
1 polymer ?
#
loop_
_entity_poly.entity_id
_entity_poly.type
_entity_poly.pdbx_seq_one_letter_code
_entity_poly.pdbx_strand_id
1 'polypeptide(L)'
;MATETVDRSFVDSLLNDIVRPAADQLLDMPYFRDLRAGTLTTRRMQGFSLQHTWFNRSLLKGGALRMLRANGDEAFMDALMGVDAEVTHPDLCKKFGLSLGLTEEDFANMIPLPEVVAHTSVIVAGPVIFSSPAVGKGGAMSDETIVQRYSLDMAEYLAKPPYNLSREALRFFTIHGVVDVDHSAAAADGVARLAKTDHDKALVRQTVEAKVKLKLAKWQAIYDHYA
;
A
#
# COMPACT_ATOMS: atom_id res chain seq x y z
N MET A 1 19.50 -31.23 8.44
CA MET A 1 19.69 -30.28 7.33
C MET A 1 20.00 -28.93 7.98
N ALA A 2 21.16 -28.34 7.70
CA ALA A 2 21.48 -27.01 8.21
C ALA A 2 20.50 -26.01 7.55
N THR A 3 19.77 -25.26 8.35
CA THR A 3 18.98 -24.12 7.87
C THR A 3 19.96 -23.10 7.32
N GLU A 4 20.00 -22.97 5.99
CA GLU A 4 20.77 -21.93 5.32
C GLU A 4 20.26 -20.58 5.83
N THR A 5 21.10 -19.85 6.55
CA THR A 5 20.76 -18.51 7.04
C THR A 5 20.66 -17.59 5.82
N VAL A 6 19.44 -17.16 5.50
CA VAL A 6 19.19 -16.23 4.40
C VAL A 6 19.80 -14.87 4.74
N ASP A 7 20.71 -14.37 3.92
CA ASP A 7 21.28 -13.04 4.07
C ASP A 7 20.20 -11.97 3.88
N ARG A 8 19.92 -11.21 4.94
CA ARG A 8 18.93 -10.14 4.96
C ARG A 8 19.54 -8.73 4.78
N SER A 9 20.85 -8.61 4.65
CA SER A 9 21.54 -7.31 4.60
C SER A 9 20.99 -6.37 3.53
N PHE A 10 20.67 -6.91 2.35
CA PHE A 10 20.05 -6.16 1.27
C PHE A 10 18.62 -5.67 1.65
N VAL A 11 17.82 -6.54 2.23
CA VAL A 11 16.46 -6.19 2.69
C VAL A 11 16.52 -5.12 3.76
N ASP A 12 17.41 -5.28 4.74
CA ASP A 12 17.58 -4.31 5.82
C ASP A 12 18.03 -2.94 5.29
N SER A 13 18.89 -2.92 4.26
CA SER A 13 19.26 -1.66 3.59
C SER A 13 18.06 -0.99 2.91
N LEU A 14 17.18 -1.74 2.23
CA LEU A 14 15.97 -1.18 1.63
C LEU A 14 15.03 -0.58 2.69
N LEU A 15 14.84 -1.32 3.78
CA LEU A 15 13.96 -0.90 4.87
C LEU A 15 14.50 0.33 5.59
N ASN A 16 15.79 0.34 5.93
CA ASN A 16 16.40 1.39 6.76
C ASN A 16 16.70 2.66 5.95
N ASP A 17 17.16 2.51 4.71
CA ASP A 17 17.65 3.64 3.91
C ASP A 17 16.55 4.28 3.04
N ILE A 18 15.47 3.53 2.72
CA ILE A 18 14.44 3.99 1.79
C ILE A 18 13.05 3.97 2.40
N VAL A 19 12.58 2.81 2.87
CA VAL A 19 11.17 2.61 3.20
C VAL A 19 10.77 3.32 4.49
N ARG A 20 11.52 3.12 5.58
CA ARG A 20 11.23 3.76 6.87
C ARG A 20 11.39 5.28 6.82
N PRO A 21 12.47 5.84 6.24
CA PRO A 21 12.56 7.30 6.06
C PRO A 21 11.39 7.87 5.25
N ALA A 22 10.93 7.16 4.22
CA ALA A 22 9.78 7.59 3.45
C ALA A 22 8.46 7.49 4.22
N ALA A 23 8.29 6.49 5.08
CA ALA A 23 7.13 6.43 5.97
C ALA A 23 7.12 7.62 6.94
N ASP A 24 8.28 7.97 7.52
CA ASP A 24 8.41 9.13 8.39
C ASP A 24 8.13 10.44 7.62
N GLN A 25 8.68 10.58 6.40
CA GLN A 25 8.37 11.72 5.52
C GLN A 25 6.87 11.81 5.19
N LEU A 26 6.21 10.67 4.93
CA LEU A 26 4.77 10.64 4.68
C LEU A 26 4.00 11.18 5.89
N LEU A 27 4.32 10.72 7.09
CA LEU A 27 3.67 11.18 8.32
C LEU A 27 3.93 12.67 8.62
N ASP A 28 5.00 13.25 8.08
CA ASP A 28 5.27 14.69 8.16
C ASP A 28 4.60 15.53 7.06
N MET A 29 3.90 14.90 6.10
CA MET A 29 3.17 15.62 5.06
C MET A 29 1.95 16.38 5.64
N PRO A 30 1.45 17.41 4.92
CA PRO A 30 0.32 18.22 5.37
C PRO A 30 -0.91 17.42 5.75
N TYR A 31 -1.23 16.34 5.03
CA TYR A 31 -2.38 15.49 5.33
C TYR A 31 -2.32 14.93 6.76
N PHE A 32 -1.19 14.39 7.19
CA PHE A 32 -1.03 13.78 8.51
C PHE A 32 -0.78 14.81 9.61
N ARG A 33 -0.18 15.94 9.29
CA ARG A 33 -0.09 17.06 10.23
C ARG A 33 -1.47 17.62 10.57
N ASP A 34 -2.31 17.84 9.56
CA ASP A 34 -3.69 18.30 9.75
C ASP A 34 -4.53 17.25 10.47
N LEU A 35 -4.34 15.95 10.17
CA LEU A 35 -4.98 14.86 10.89
C LEU A 35 -4.69 14.93 12.39
N ARG A 36 -3.41 15.00 12.76
CA ARG A 36 -3.00 15.05 14.17
C ARG A 36 -3.42 16.34 14.87
N ALA A 37 -3.46 17.45 14.14
CA ALA A 37 -3.95 18.73 14.63
C ALA A 37 -5.48 18.82 14.75
N GLY A 38 -6.23 17.83 14.24
CA GLY A 38 -7.70 17.87 14.22
C GLY A 38 -8.27 18.85 13.19
N THR A 39 -7.50 19.25 12.19
CA THR A 39 -7.87 20.22 11.15
C THR A 39 -8.02 19.62 9.75
N LEU A 40 -7.80 18.31 9.61
CA LEU A 40 -8.02 17.62 8.34
C LEU A 40 -9.49 17.66 7.96
N THR A 41 -9.79 18.21 6.78
CA THR A 41 -11.17 18.40 6.32
C THR A 41 -11.83 17.07 5.94
N THR A 42 -13.16 16.99 6.10
CA THR A 42 -13.95 15.84 5.60
C THR A 42 -13.72 15.62 4.11
N ARG A 43 -13.59 16.68 3.33
CA ARG A 43 -13.34 16.61 1.89
C ARG A 43 -12.04 15.88 1.55
N ARG A 44 -10.96 16.11 2.30
CA ARG A 44 -9.68 15.40 2.12
C ARG A 44 -9.78 13.93 2.52
N MET A 45 -10.51 13.62 3.60
CA MET A 45 -10.77 12.24 4.00
C MET A 45 -11.63 11.49 2.96
N GLN A 46 -12.64 12.14 2.40
CA GLN A 46 -13.42 11.62 1.27
C GLN A 46 -12.54 11.36 0.06
N GLY A 47 -11.65 12.30 -0.29
CA GLY A 47 -10.67 12.14 -1.37
C GLY A 47 -9.77 10.93 -1.20
N PHE A 48 -9.24 10.72 0.01
CA PHE A 48 -8.50 9.49 0.31
C PHE A 48 -9.35 8.25 0.02
N SER A 49 -10.57 8.17 0.55
CA SER A 49 -11.44 7.00 0.37
C SER A 49 -11.73 6.71 -1.10
N LEU A 50 -12.09 7.73 -1.89
CA LEU A 50 -12.34 7.59 -3.31
C LEU A 50 -11.13 7.02 -4.06
N GLN A 51 -9.99 7.68 -3.92
CA GLN A 51 -8.77 7.35 -4.63
C GLN A 51 -8.18 6.00 -4.17
N HIS A 52 -8.27 5.71 -2.88
CA HIS A 52 -7.72 4.47 -2.32
C HIS A 52 -8.63 3.26 -2.60
N THR A 53 -9.94 3.42 -2.66
CA THR A 53 -10.86 2.36 -3.11
C THR A 53 -10.56 1.95 -4.54
N TRP A 54 -10.33 2.91 -5.45
CA TRP A 54 -9.92 2.62 -6.82
C TRP A 54 -8.56 1.90 -6.88
N PHE A 55 -7.60 2.37 -6.09
CA PHE A 55 -6.29 1.75 -5.94
C PHE A 55 -6.43 0.26 -5.53
N ASN A 56 -7.15 -0.03 -4.45
CA ASN A 56 -7.34 -1.40 -3.94
C ASN A 56 -8.02 -2.32 -4.99
N ARG A 57 -9.05 -1.82 -5.69
CA ARG A 57 -9.65 -2.57 -6.81
C ARG A 57 -8.66 -2.89 -7.92
N SER A 58 -7.74 -1.98 -8.19
CA SER A 58 -6.71 -2.19 -9.21
C SER A 58 -5.65 -3.20 -8.76
N LEU A 59 -5.35 -3.30 -7.45
CA LEU A 59 -4.49 -4.35 -6.92
C LEU A 59 -5.06 -5.75 -7.16
N LEU A 60 -6.37 -5.95 -7.02
CA LEU A 60 -7.02 -7.23 -7.32
C LEU A 60 -6.85 -7.61 -8.79
N LYS A 61 -6.97 -6.64 -9.70
CA LYS A 61 -6.70 -6.86 -11.15
C LYS A 61 -5.23 -7.23 -11.39
N GLY A 62 -4.31 -6.58 -10.66
CA GLY A 62 -2.88 -6.91 -10.70
C GLY A 62 -2.60 -8.32 -10.19
N GLY A 63 -3.30 -8.76 -9.14
CA GLY A 63 -3.24 -10.14 -8.65
C GLY A 63 -3.70 -11.15 -9.71
N ALA A 64 -4.84 -10.90 -10.37
CA ALA A 64 -5.32 -11.72 -11.46
C ALA A 64 -4.30 -11.81 -12.61
N LEU A 65 -3.65 -10.70 -12.96
CA LEU A 65 -2.59 -10.69 -13.98
C LEU A 65 -1.38 -11.55 -13.56
N ARG A 66 -1.00 -11.51 -12.27
CA ARG A 66 0.08 -12.38 -11.74
C ARG A 66 -0.31 -13.86 -11.81
N MET A 67 -1.56 -14.23 -11.48
CA MET A 67 -2.04 -15.60 -11.63
C MET A 67 -1.95 -16.08 -13.08
N LEU A 68 -2.38 -15.27 -14.05
CA LEU A 68 -2.28 -15.59 -15.48
C LEU A 68 -0.84 -15.77 -15.98
N ARG A 69 0.12 -15.14 -15.31
CA ARG A 69 1.55 -15.19 -15.67
C ARG A 69 2.35 -16.14 -14.79
N ALA A 70 1.72 -16.79 -13.84
CA ALA A 70 2.39 -17.72 -12.94
C ALA A 70 3.00 -18.90 -13.72
N ASN A 71 4.25 -19.21 -13.40
CA ASN A 71 4.93 -20.38 -13.94
C ASN A 71 4.91 -21.50 -12.89
N GLY A 72 3.91 -22.37 -13.00
CA GLY A 72 3.70 -23.48 -12.10
C GLY A 72 2.74 -23.17 -10.93
N ASP A 73 2.33 -24.26 -10.25
CA ASP A 73 1.27 -24.24 -9.24
C ASP A 73 1.66 -23.40 -8.01
N GLU A 74 2.91 -23.45 -7.56
CA GLU A 74 3.36 -22.69 -6.41
C GLU A 74 3.22 -21.17 -6.63
N ALA A 75 3.68 -20.66 -7.77
CA ALA A 75 3.57 -19.26 -8.13
C ALA A 75 2.11 -18.82 -8.32
N PHE A 76 1.28 -19.69 -8.86
CA PHE A 76 -0.16 -19.47 -9.00
C PHE A 76 -0.84 -19.36 -7.63
N MET A 77 -0.55 -20.30 -6.72
CA MET A 77 -1.12 -20.30 -5.38
C MET A 77 -0.66 -19.09 -4.55
N ASP A 78 0.62 -18.68 -4.63
CA ASP A 78 1.10 -17.45 -3.98
C ASP A 78 0.33 -16.21 -4.47
N ALA A 79 0.09 -16.11 -5.78
CA ALA A 79 -0.68 -15.01 -6.35
C ALA A 79 -2.17 -15.04 -5.93
N LEU A 80 -2.78 -16.23 -5.88
CA LEU A 80 -4.16 -16.43 -5.44
C LEU A 80 -4.34 -16.06 -3.98
N MET A 81 -3.47 -16.53 -3.10
CA MET A 81 -3.49 -16.17 -1.67
C MET A 81 -3.34 -14.67 -1.46
N GLY A 82 -2.49 -14.00 -2.25
CA GLY A 82 -2.37 -12.55 -2.22
C GLY A 82 -3.66 -11.82 -2.64
N VAL A 83 -4.42 -12.36 -3.61
CA VAL A 83 -5.73 -11.80 -3.97
C VAL A 83 -6.76 -12.04 -2.87
N ASP A 84 -6.79 -13.24 -2.28
CA ASP A 84 -7.72 -13.59 -1.21
C ASP A 84 -7.53 -12.69 0.01
N ALA A 85 -6.29 -12.40 0.39
CA ALA A 85 -5.97 -11.47 1.48
C ALA A 85 -6.50 -10.04 1.22
N GLU A 86 -6.50 -9.59 -0.04
CA GLU A 86 -6.85 -8.23 -0.44
C GLU A 86 -8.32 -8.04 -0.85
N VAL A 87 -9.10 -9.13 -1.03
CA VAL A 87 -10.42 -9.07 -1.67
C VAL A 87 -11.43 -8.16 -0.95
N THR A 88 -11.32 -8.00 0.35
CA THR A 88 -12.23 -7.17 1.15
C THR A 88 -11.79 -5.71 1.29
N HIS A 89 -10.53 -5.38 1.00
CA HIS A 89 -9.97 -4.05 1.25
C HIS A 89 -10.66 -2.92 0.48
N PRO A 90 -11.08 -3.08 -0.80
CA PRO A 90 -11.83 -2.06 -1.49
C PRO A 90 -13.14 -1.68 -0.77
N ASP A 91 -13.86 -2.68 -0.26
CA ASP A 91 -15.13 -2.46 0.43
C ASP A 91 -14.94 -1.83 1.81
N LEU A 92 -13.88 -2.19 2.53
CA LEU A 92 -13.53 -1.56 3.80
C LEU A 92 -13.18 -0.07 3.61
N CYS A 93 -12.35 0.25 2.61
CA CYS A 93 -12.01 1.63 2.29
C CYS A 93 -13.24 2.43 1.81
N LYS A 94 -14.12 1.80 1.03
CA LYS A 94 -15.38 2.40 0.59
C LYS A 94 -16.31 2.70 1.77
N LYS A 95 -16.47 1.79 2.73
CA LYS A 95 -17.27 1.99 3.95
C LYS A 95 -16.78 3.20 4.74
N PHE A 96 -15.46 3.43 4.81
CA PHE A 96 -14.93 4.65 5.40
C PHE A 96 -15.47 5.90 4.70
N GLY A 97 -15.45 5.97 3.37
CA GLY A 97 -15.99 7.10 2.63
C GLY A 97 -17.50 7.29 2.77
N LEU A 98 -18.26 6.19 2.76
CA LEU A 98 -19.71 6.23 3.00
C LEU A 98 -20.03 6.79 4.41
N SER A 99 -19.23 6.46 5.42
CA SER A 99 -19.38 7.04 6.77
C SER A 99 -19.09 8.54 6.84
N LEU A 100 -18.40 9.08 5.85
CA LEU A 100 -18.11 10.51 5.68
C LEU A 100 -19.12 11.22 4.77
N GLY A 101 -20.20 10.54 4.35
CA GLY A 101 -21.26 11.11 3.52
C GLY A 101 -21.06 10.98 2.01
N LEU A 102 -20.07 10.22 1.54
CA LEU A 102 -20.02 9.82 0.12
C LEU A 102 -21.16 8.87 -0.22
N THR A 103 -21.53 8.82 -1.49
CA THR A 103 -22.54 7.94 -2.07
C THR A 103 -21.93 6.88 -2.98
N GLU A 104 -22.71 5.86 -3.34
CA GLU A 104 -22.31 4.87 -4.35
C GLU A 104 -21.98 5.52 -5.70
N GLU A 105 -22.71 6.58 -6.05
CA GLU A 105 -22.50 7.32 -7.29
C GLU A 105 -21.16 8.06 -7.30
N ASP A 106 -20.71 8.61 -6.17
CA ASP A 106 -19.40 9.24 -6.05
C ASP A 106 -18.28 8.26 -6.38
N PHE A 107 -18.38 7.01 -5.90
CA PHE A 107 -17.41 5.95 -6.20
C PHE A 107 -17.50 5.47 -7.65
N ALA A 108 -18.70 5.43 -8.24
CA ALA A 108 -18.90 5.01 -9.63
C ALA A 108 -18.36 6.03 -10.64
N ASN A 109 -18.48 7.32 -10.33
CA ASN A 109 -18.10 8.42 -11.21
C ASN A 109 -16.69 8.97 -10.91
N MET A 110 -15.99 8.44 -9.90
CA MET A 110 -14.66 8.91 -9.52
C MET A 110 -13.64 8.69 -10.64
N ILE A 111 -12.90 9.75 -10.94
CA ILE A 111 -11.75 9.71 -11.87
C ILE A 111 -10.48 9.70 -11.04
N PRO A 112 -9.59 8.69 -11.21
CA PRO A 112 -8.36 8.61 -10.45
C PRO A 112 -7.39 9.73 -10.85
N LEU A 113 -6.72 10.31 -9.85
CA LEU A 113 -5.69 11.32 -10.08
C LEU A 113 -4.48 10.69 -10.80
N PRO A 114 -3.78 11.45 -11.65
CA PRO A 114 -2.62 10.94 -12.40
C PRO A 114 -1.56 10.29 -11.50
N GLU A 115 -1.29 10.85 -10.32
CA GLU A 115 -0.33 10.33 -9.34
C GLU A 115 -0.80 9.01 -8.72
N VAL A 116 -2.11 8.85 -8.53
CA VAL A 116 -2.71 7.58 -8.08
C VAL A 116 -2.56 6.51 -9.15
N VAL A 117 -2.82 6.87 -10.41
CA VAL A 117 -2.63 5.97 -11.57
C VAL A 117 -1.17 5.56 -11.69
N ALA A 118 -0.23 6.52 -11.61
CA ALA A 118 1.21 6.24 -11.72
C ALA A 118 1.69 5.31 -10.60
N HIS A 119 1.33 5.59 -9.33
CA HIS A 119 1.67 4.73 -8.20
C HIS A 119 1.11 3.32 -8.38
N THR A 120 -0.16 3.21 -8.76
CA THR A 120 -0.84 1.93 -9.00
C THR A 120 -0.17 1.13 -10.12
N SER A 121 0.22 1.80 -11.21
CA SER A 121 0.84 1.16 -12.37
C SER A 121 2.17 0.48 -12.03
N VAL A 122 3.00 1.09 -11.19
CA VAL A 122 4.26 0.48 -10.76
C VAL A 122 4.01 -0.79 -9.94
N ILE A 123 2.96 -0.81 -9.11
CA ILE A 123 2.61 -1.99 -8.30
C ILE A 123 2.03 -3.11 -9.15
N VAL A 124 1.10 -2.78 -10.03
CA VAL A 124 0.36 -3.76 -10.84
C VAL A 124 1.21 -4.30 -11.97
N ALA A 125 1.89 -3.42 -12.70
CA ALA A 125 2.64 -3.78 -13.91
C ALA A 125 4.10 -4.13 -13.64
N GLY A 126 4.72 -3.58 -12.61
CA GLY A 126 6.14 -3.77 -12.32
C GLY A 126 6.58 -5.25 -12.29
N PRO A 127 5.95 -6.14 -11.50
CA PRO A 127 6.32 -7.55 -11.45
C PRO A 127 6.20 -8.26 -12.80
N VAL A 128 5.25 -7.83 -13.64
CA VAL A 128 5.00 -8.40 -14.97
C VAL A 128 6.02 -7.87 -15.98
N ILE A 129 6.29 -6.57 -15.99
CA ILE A 129 7.22 -5.91 -16.91
C ILE A 129 8.64 -6.45 -16.72
N PHE A 130 9.08 -6.56 -15.47
CA PHE A 130 10.42 -7.05 -15.16
C PHE A 130 10.52 -8.58 -15.11
N SER A 131 9.40 -9.30 -15.20
CA SER A 131 9.34 -10.77 -15.08
C SER A 131 10.09 -11.31 -13.86
N SER A 132 10.12 -10.53 -12.77
CA SER A 132 10.85 -10.84 -11.55
C SER A 132 9.92 -10.91 -10.34
N PRO A 133 9.73 -12.10 -9.74
CA PRO A 133 8.99 -12.23 -8.49
C PRO A 133 9.59 -11.42 -7.33
N ALA A 134 10.92 -11.23 -7.31
CA ALA A 134 11.61 -10.42 -6.30
C ALA A 134 11.12 -8.96 -6.33
N VAL A 135 10.90 -8.40 -7.53
CA VAL A 135 10.33 -7.05 -7.71
C VAL A 135 8.94 -6.93 -7.08
N GLY A 136 8.11 -7.96 -7.26
CA GLY A 136 6.78 -8.01 -6.64
C GLY A 136 6.85 -8.00 -5.12
N LYS A 137 7.72 -8.84 -4.56
CA LYS A 137 7.92 -8.92 -3.09
C LYS A 137 8.53 -7.62 -2.52
N GLY A 138 9.50 -7.00 -3.20
CA GLY A 138 10.05 -5.69 -2.80
C GLY A 138 9.00 -4.59 -2.81
N GLY A 139 8.15 -4.63 -3.82
CA GLY A 139 6.98 -3.75 -3.90
C GLY A 139 6.00 -3.95 -2.76
N ALA A 140 5.61 -5.17 -2.44
CA ALA A 140 4.71 -5.47 -1.33
C ALA A 140 5.33 -5.05 0.01
N MET A 141 6.57 -5.46 0.30
CA MET A 141 7.28 -5.08 1.52
C MET A 141 7.27 -3.57 1.76
N SER A 142 7.57 -2.77 0.74
CA SER A 142 7.60 -1.31 0.89
C SER A 142 6.20 -0.71 1.10
N ASP A 143 5.19 -1.25 0.43
CA ASP A 143 3.82 -0.76 0.53
C ASP A 143 3.21 -1.06 1.88
N GLU A 144 3.27 -2.31 2.31
CA GLU A 144 2.75 -2.80 3.60
C GLU A 144 3.38 -2.07 4.79
N THR A 145 4.73 -1.90 4.77
CA THR A 145 5.42 -1.16 5.83
C THR A 145 4.91 0.28 5.97
N ILE A 146 4.67 0.98 4.86
CA ILE A 146 4.19 2.36 4.89
C ILE A 146 2.69 2.41 5.23
N VAL A 147 1.89 1.47 4.70
CA VAL A 147 0.45 1.38 4.98
C VAL A 147 0.21 1.12 6.47
N GLN A 148 0.94 0.20 7.06
CA GLN A 148 0.88 -0.09 8.49
C GLN A 148 1.11 1.19 9.33
N ARG A 149 2.16 1.95 9.02
CA ARG A 149 2.52 3.16 9.76
C ARG A 149 1.42 4.23 9.71
N TYR A 150 0.93 4.59 8.53
CA TYR A 150 -0.10 5.61 8.45
C TYR A 150 -1.48 5.11 8.92
N SER A 151 -1.76 3.83 8.83
CA SER A 151 -3.01 3.26 9.32
C SER A 151 -3.14 3.35 10.84
N LEU A 152 -2.03 3.21 11.58
CA LEU A 152 -2.00 3.45 13.02
C LEU A 152 -2.40 4.90 13.36
N ASP A 153 -1.80 5.89 12.70
CA ASP A 153 -2.16 7.31 12.88
C ASP A 153 -3.64 7.56 12.52
N MET A 154 -4.08 7.06 11.37
CA MET A 154 -5.47 7.23 10.94
C MET A 154 -6.46 6.60 11.94
N ALA A 155 -6.20 5.39 12.41
CA ALA A 155 -7.05 4.72 13.40
C ALA A 155 -7.08 5.48 14.73
N GLU A 156 -5.94 5.98 15.18
CA GLU A 156 -5.81 6.67 16.45
C GLU A 156 -6.50 8.04 16.45
N TYR A 157 -6.16 8.89 15.48
CA TYR A 157 -6.61 10.28 15.49
C TYR A 157 -8.04 10.45 15.01
N LEU A 158 -8.50 9.66 14.04
CA LEU A 158 -9.88 9.72 13.57
C LEU A 158 -10.90 9.19 14.59
N ALA A 159 -10.48 8.37 15.56
CA ALA A 159 -11.34 7.93 16.65
C ALA A 159 -11.58 9.02 17.72
N LYS A 160 -10.77 10.06 17.74
CA LYS A 160 -10.78 11.13 18.75
C LYS A 160 -11.47 12.41 18.24
N PRO A 161 -11.87 13.34 19.14
CA PRO A 161 -12.28 14.67 18.71
C PRO A 161 -11.21 15.36 17.84
N PRO A 162 -11.60 16.14 16.85
CA PRO A 162 -12.99 16.50 16.49
C PRO A 162 -13.70 15.48 15.61
N TYR A 163 -13.03 14.43 15.12
CA TYR A 163 -13.57 13.51 14.12
C TYR A 163 -14.58 12.52 14.71
N ASN A 164 -14.27 11.88 15.82
CA ASN A 164 -15.13 10.94 16.55
C ASN A 164 -15.74 9.83 15.65
N LEU A 165 -14.96 9.31 14.70
CA LEU A 165 -15.43 8.27 13.80
C LEU A 165 -15.58 6.92 14.54
N SER A 166 -16.59 6.16 14.16
CA SER A 166 -16.88 4.87 14.77
C SER A 166 -15.81 3.81 14.44
N ARG A 167 -15.71 2.79 15.30
CA ARG A 167 -14.82 1.64 15.07
C ARG A 167 -15.10 0.96 13.72
N GLU A 168 -16.38 0.90 13.31
CA GLU A 168 -16.76 0.30 12.02
C GLU A 168 -16.25 1.13 10.84
N ALA A 169 -16.38 2.45 10.90
CA ALA A 169 -15.83 3.36 9.90
C ALA A 169 -14.30 3.23 9.76
N LEU A 170 -13.62 2.99 10.87
CA LEU A 170 -12.16 2.89 10.94
C LEU A 170 -11.60 1.48 10.69
N ARG A 171 -12.47 0.52 10.33
CA ARG A 171 -12.07 -0.89 10.20
C ARG A 171 -10.96 -1.11 9.16
N PHE A 172 -10.97 -0.35 8.06
CA PHE A 172 -9.89 -0.38 7.07
C PHE A 172 -8.52 -0.15 7.74
N PHE A 173 -8.40 0.92 8.52
CA PHE A 173 -7.13 1.29 9.16
C PHE A 173 -6.75 0.35 10.31
N THR A 174 -7.71 -0.09 11.12
CA THR A 174 -7.41 -0.98 12.24
C THR A 174 -6.93 -2.37 11.80
N ILE A 175 -7.42 -2.87 10.66
CA ILE A 175 -6.94 -4.14 10.08
C ILE A 175 -5.50 -3.95 9.58
N HIS A 176 -5.22 -2.95 8.75
CA HIS A 176 -3.89 -2.71 8.19
C HIS A 176 -2.85 -2.37 9.27
N GLY A 177 -3.24 -1.72 10.36
CA GLY A 177 -2.33 -1.46 11.48
C GLY A 177 -1.79 -2.74 12.15
N VAL A 178 -2.49 -3.86 12.03
CA VAL A 178 -2.14 -5.15 12.67
C VAL A 178 -1.60 -6.15 11.66
N VAL A 179 -2.33 -6.40 10.58
CA VAL A 179 -2.04 -7.49 9.63
C VAL A 179 -0.81 -7.19 8.77
N ASP A 180 -0.57 -5.93 8.43
CA ASP A 180 0.56 -5.55 7.57
C ASP A 180 1.94 -5.76 8.21
N VAL A 181 2.00 -5.99 9.53
CA VAL A 181 3.24 -6.41 10.20
C VAL A 181 3.72 -7.76 9.67
N ASP A 182 2.81 -8.75 9.63
CA ASP A 182 3.14 -10.09 9.16
C ASP A 182 3.31 -10.13 7.63
N HIS A 183 2.48 -9.37 6.90
CA HIS A 183 2.57 -9.27 5.44
C HIS A 183 3.90 -8.66 4.99
N SER A 184 4.32 -7.54 5.60
CA SER A 184 5.59 -6.90 5.28
C SER A 184 6.79 -7.80 5.61
N ALA A 185 6.74 -8.55 6.72
CA ALA A 185 7.78 -9.50 7.10
C ALA A 185 7.86 -10.67 6.09
N ALA A 186 6.73 -11.25 5.70
CA ALA A 186 6.69 -12.31 4.69
C ALA A 186 7.18 -11.83 3.32
N ALA A 187 6.84 -10.60 2.93
CA ALA A 187 7.33 -10.00 1.69
C ALA A 187 8.85 -9.75 1.75
N ALA A 188 9.37 -9.29 2.88
CA ALA A 188 10.80 -9.11 3.14
C ALA A 188 11.59 -10.42 3.02
N ASP A 189 11.06 -11.51 3.60
CA ASP A 189 11.63 -12.85 3.45
C ASP A 189 11.59 -13.31 1.98
N GLY A 190 10.55 -12.96 1.25
CA GLY A 190 10.44 -13.21 -0.18
C GLY A 190 11.54 -12.49 -0.97
N VAL A 191 11.84 -11.22 -0.67
CA VAL A 191 12.95 -10.48 -1.29
C VAL A 191 14.28 -11.17 -1.00
N ALA A 192 14.57 -11.50 0.26
CA ALA A 192 15.82 -12.15 0.66
C ALA A 192 16.04 -13.50 -0.04
N ARG A 193 14.96 -14.26 -0.29
CA ARG A 193 15.02 -15.54 -1.00
C ARG A 193 15.16 -15.40 -2.51
N LEU A 194 14.55 -14.39 -3.12
CA LEU A 194 14.38 -14.28 -4.57
C LEU A 194 15.38 -13.33 -5.25
N ALA A 195 15.84 -12.27 -4.56
CA ALA A 195 16.81 -11.32 -5.13
C ALA A 195 18.26 -11.86 -5.01
N LYS A 196 18.59 -12.87 -5.82
CA LYS A 196 19.87 -13.59 -5.73
C LYS A 196 21.02 -12.91 -6.46
N THR A 197 20.75 -12.28 -7.59
CA THR A 197 21.76 -11.63 -8.41
C THR A 197 21.82 -10.12 -8.13
N ASP A 198 22.94 -9.48 -8.46
CA ASP A 198 23.06 -8.02 -8.38
C ASP A 198 22.05 -7.34 -9.29
N HIS A 199 21.70 -7.96 -10.42
CA HIS A 199 20.65 -7.46 -11.31
C HIS A 199 19.27 -7.50 -10.64
N ASP A 200 18.89 -8.60 -9.98
CA ASP A 200 17.64 -8.68 -9.22
C ASP A 200 17.59 -7.62 -8.11
N LYS A 201 18.67 -7.48 -7.34
CA LYS A 201 18.80 -6.48 -6.28
C LYS A 201 18.63 -5.05 -6.83
N ALA A 202 19.24 -4.76 -7.99
CA ALA A 202 19.12 -3.46 -8.65
C ALA A 202 17.67 -3.19 -9.08
N LEU A 203 16.97 -4.15 -9.69
CA LEU A 203 15.58 -4.02 -10.09
C LEU A 203 14.65 -3.83 -8.88
N VAL A 204 14.86 -4.61 -7.81
CA VAL A 204 14.08 -4.46 -6.57
C VAL A 204 14.28 -3.07 -5.97
N ARG A 205 15.53 -2.60 -5.83
CA ARG A 205 15.83 -1.26 -5.30
C ARG A 205 15.17 -0.18 -6.11
N GLN A 206 15.34 -0.19 -7.45
CA GLN A 206 14.71 0.78 -8.35
C GLN A 206 13.18 0.81 -8.20
N THR A 207 12.56 -0.37 -8.07
CA THR A 207 11.10 -0.47 -7.91
C THR A 207 10.65 0.08 -6.56
N VAL A 208 11.36 -0.23 -5.47
CA VAL A 208 11.07 0.30 -4.13
C VAL A 208 11.19 1.82 -4.12
N GLU A 209 12.27 2.38 -4.68
CA GLU A 209 12.47 3.83 -4.78
C GLU A 209 11.35 4.51 -5.60
N ALA A 210 10.99 3.94 -6.75
CA ALA A 210 9.91 4.46 -7.58
C ALA A 210 8.56 4.43 -6.86
N LYS A 211 8.23 3.32 -6.18
CA LYS A 211 6.99 3.18 -5.41
C LYS A 211 6.88 4.20 -4.29
N VAL A 212 7.94 4.33 -3.51
CA VAL A 212 7.99 5.29 -2.40
C VAL A 212 7.78 6.71 -2.90
N LYS A 213 8.52 7.12 -3.94
CA LYS A 213 8.39 8.44 -4.55
C LYS A 213 6.97 8.71 -5.05
N LEU A 214 6.38 7.74 -5.74
CA LEU A 214 5.02 7.89 -6.28
C LEU A 214 3.95 7.81 -5.18
N LYS A 215 4.19 7.07 -4.09
CA LYS A 215 3.29 7.08 -2.93
C LYS A 215 3.24 8.46 -2.26
N LEU A 216 4.38 9.11 -2.07
CA LEU A 216 4.43 10.47 -1.53
C LEU A 216 3.72 11.46 -2.46
N ALA A 217 3.98 11.39 -3.78
CA ALA A 217 3.29 12.21 -4.77
C ALA A 217 1.76 11.99 -4.76
N LYS A 218 1.31 10.73 -4.66
CA LYS A 218 -0.11 10.39 -4.52
C LYS A 218 -0.75 11.07 -3.32
N TRP A 219 -0.13 11.02 -2.14
CA TRP A 219 -0.68 11.64 -0.94
C TRP A 219 -0.73 13.17 -1.04
N GLN A 220 0.30 13.80 -1.64
CA GLN A 220 0.30 15.22 -1.90
C GLN A 220 -0.82 15.61 -2.87
N ALA A 221 -0.98 14.87 -3.98
CA ALA A 221 -2.03 15.13 -4.96
C ALA A 221 -3.44 15.00 -4.35
N ILE A 222 -3.67 14.00 -3.49
CA ILE A 222 -4.95 13.86 -2.78
C ILE A 222 -5.17 15.07 -1.86
N TYR A 223 -4.17 15.48 -1.11
CA TYR A 223 -4.28 16.64 -0.20
C TYR A 223 -4.62 17.93 -0.94
N ASP A 224 -3.98 18.18 -2.09
CA ASP A 224 -4.14 19.41 -2.87
C ASP A 224 -5.48 19.43 -3.64
N HIS A 225 -5.84 18.30 -4.25
CA HIS A 225 -7.05 18.21 -5.08
C HIS A 225 -8.35 18.30 -4.28
N TYR A 226 -8.36 17.79 -3.05
CA TYR A 226 -9.54 17.77 -2.18
C TYR A 226 -9.43 18.82 -1.06
N ALA A 227 -8.89 19.98 -1.36
CA ALA A 227 -8.75 21.09 -0.41
C ALA A 227 -10.11 21.63 0.08
#